data_796e21d1ed7ffc3d98b2b61590b9703f
#
_entry.id   796e21d1ed7ffc3d98b2b61590b9703f
#
_cell.length_a   1.000
_cell.length_b   1.000
_cell.length_c   1.000
_cell.angle_alpha   90.00
_cell.angle_beta   90.00
_cell.angle_gamma   90.00
#
_symmetry.space_group_name_H-M   'P 1'
#
loop_
_entity.id
_entity.type
_entity.pdbx_description
1 polymer ?
#
loop_
_entity_poly.entity_id
_entity_poly.type
_entity_poly.pdbx_seq_one_letter_code
_entity_poly.pdbx_strand_id
1 'polypeptide(L)'
;LAIANYHGNSISVLLGNGNGTFRNHVKFHTGESPSSLTSADFNNDNKPDLAVANTDEDTISVLLGYGDGTFGNQTIYYTGQNPKALTAADTNNDGMPDLVMTHEHGNTISVMLGNGDGTFKPEKFYNVEDSPVSLTLGDFNNDGKLDLAVTSQYADKLLVFLNTCPS
;
A
#
# COMPACT_ATOMS: atom_id res chain seq x y z
N LEU A 1 5.76 -12.68 7.74
CA LEU A 1 6.50 -12.04 6.65
C LEU A 1 5.74 -12.26 5.34
N ALA A 2 5.53 -11.21 4.57
CA ALA A 2 5.00 -11.29 3.21
C ALA A 2 6.03 -10.70 2.23
N ILE A 3 6.13 -11.25 1.04
CA ILE A 3 7.14 -10.90 0.02
C ILE A 3 6.44 -10.83 -1.33
N ALA A 4 6.65 -9.72 -2.07
CA ALA A 4 6.21 -9.59 -3.45
C ALA A 4 7.19 -10.31 -4.38
N ASN A 5 6.67 -11.18 -5.24
CA ASN A 5 7.45 -11.92 -6.23
C ASN A 5 7.23 -11.29 -7.61
N TYR A 6 7.99 -10.25 -7.94
CA TYR A 6 7.83 -9.40 -9.13
C TYR A 6 7.57 -10.19 -10.42
N HIS A 7 8.48 -11.09 -10.81
CA HIS A 7 8.32 -11.90 -12.02
C HIS A 7 7.40 -13.12 -11.85
N GLY A 8 6.90 -13.34 -10.63
CA GLY A 8 6.07 -14.50 -10.31
C GLY A 8 4.58 -14.21 -10.20
N ASN A 9 4.17 -12.94 -10.40
CA ASN A 9 2.77 -12.46 -10.31
C ASN A 9 2.07 -13.00 -9.05
N SER A 10 2.74 -12.93 -7.92
CA SER A 10 2.31 -13.54 -6.66
C SER A 10 2.98 -12.88 -5.46
N ILE A 11 2.41 -13.12 -4.30
CA ILE A 11 3.09 -12.91 -3.02
C ILE A 11 3.40 -14.25 -2.35
N SER A 12 4.47 -14.27 -1.55
CA SER A 12 4.81 -15.39 -0.65
C SER A 12 4.58 -14.96 0.79
N VAL A 13 3.79 -15.72 1.54
CA VAL A 13 3.55 -15.49 2.97
C VAL A 13 4.25 -16.59 3.77
N LEU A 14 5.05 -16.17 4.76
CA LEU A 14 5.81 -17.03 5.65
C LEU A 14 5.36 -16.78 7.10
N LEU A 15 4.85 -17.81 7.76
CA LEU A 15 4.48 -17.73 9.17
C LEU A 15 5.72 -17.88 10.05
N GLY A 16 5.87 -16.99 11.02
CA GLY A 16 6.96 -17.03 11.99
C GLY A 16 6.74 -18.10 13.05
N ASN A 17 7.83 -18.75 13.47
CA ASN A 17 7.82 -19.74 14.57
C ASN A 17 8.07 -19.08 15.94
N GLY A 18 8.24 -17.76 16.01
CA GLY A 18 8.49 -17.01 17.26
C GLY A 18 9.96 -17.04 17.73
N ASN A 19 10.84 -17.77 17.05
CA ASN A 19 12.26 -17.93 17.38
C ASN A 19 13.22 -17.36 16.31
N GLY A 20 12.69 -16.50 15.40
CA GLY A 20 13.43 -15.93 14.28
C GLY A 20 13.44 -16.81 13.02
N THR A 21 12.82 -17.99 13.05
CA THR A 21 12.64 -18.85 11.86
C THR A 21 11.23 -18.78 11.32
N PHE A 22 11.03 -19.24 10.09
CA PHE A 22 9.75 -19.23 9.40
C PHE A 22 9.38 -20.63 8.91
N ARG A 23 8.06 -20.86 8.75
CA ARG A 23 7.53 -22.03 8.06
C ARG A 23 7.74 -21.89 6.55
N ASN A 24 7.51 -22.97 5.80
CA ASN A 24 7.47 -22.91 4.35
C ASN A 24 6.45 -21.86 3.89
N HIS A 25 6.82 -21.13 2.83
CA HIS A 25 5.93 -20.10 2.29
C HIS A 25 4.70 -20.72 1.61
N VAL A 26 3.60 -19.98 1.68
CA VAL A 26 2.40 -20.20 0.86
C VAL A 26 2.32 -19.06 -0.15
N LYS A 27 2.02 -19.40 -1.41
CA LYS A 27 1.88 -18.42 -2.49
C LYS A 27 0.41 -18.05 -2.69
N PHE A 28 0.17 -16.76 -2.95
CA PHE A 28 -1.12 -16.21 -3.37
C PHE A 28 -0.93 -15.41 -4.65
N HIS A 29 -1.84 -15.58 -5.61
CA HIS A 29 -1.80 -14.86 -6.88
C HIS A 29 -2.16 -13.39 -6.67
N THR A 30 -1.52 -12.51 -7.46
CA THR A 30 -1.76 -11.07 -7.55
C THR A 30 -1.91 -10.69 -9.01
N GLY A 31 -1.99 -9.40 -9.31
CA GLY A 31 -1.79 -8.89 -10.67
C GLY A 31 -0.32 -8.98 -11.11
N GLU A 32 -0.01 -8.41 -12.28
CA GLU A 32 1.30 -8.48 -12.91
C GLU A 32 2.35 -7.60 -12.20
N SER A 33 3.55 -8.16 -12.02
CA SER A 33 4.73 -7.47 -11.50
C SER A 33 4.50 -6.78 -10.14
N PRO A 34 4.10 -7.53 -9.08
CA PRO A 34 3.91 -6.96 -7.75
C PRO A 34 5.23 -6.38 -7.22
N SER A 35 5.26 -5.07 -6.94
CA SER A 35 6.47 -4.33 -6.55
C SER A 35 6.49 -3.94 -5.07
N SER A 36 5.34 -3.70 -4.48
CA SER A 36 5.19 -3.26 -3.09
C SER A 36 3.98 -3.89 -2.46
N LEU A 37 4.03 -4.13 -1.15
CA LEU A 37 2.89 -4.60 -0.38
C LEU A 37 2.87 -3.97 1.00
N THR A 38 1.67 -3.83 1.56
CA THR A 38 1.43 -3.35 2.92
C THR A 38 0.40 -4.24 3.60
N SER A 39 0.35 -4.17 4.94
CA SER A 39 -0.62 -4.91 5.75
C SER A 39 -1.34 -3.99 6.72
N ALA A 40 -2.65 -4.10 6.78
CA ALA A 40 -3.51 -3.47 7.77
C ALA A 40 -4.79 -4.31 7.93
N ASP A 41 -5.65 -3.96 8.85
CA ASP A 41 -6.99 -4.52 8.98
C ASP A 41 -7.96 -3.62 8.21
N PHE A 42 -8.20 -3.96 6.93
CA PHE A 42 -9.02 -3.13 6.02
C PHE A 42 -10.52 -3.32 6.22
N ASN A 43 -10.92 -4.40 6.91
CA ASN A 43 -12.34 -4.77 7.12
C ASN A 43 -12.79 -4.72 8.58
N ASN A 44 -11.94 -4.25 9.51
CA ASN A 44 -12.20 -4.15 10.94
C ASN A 44 -12.56 -5.49 11.61
N ASP A 45 -11.97 -6.61 11.16
CA ASP A 45 -12.16 -7.93 11.76
C ASP A 45 -11.02 -8.35 12.70
N ASN A 46 -10.05 -7.45 12.96
CA ASN A 46 -8.85 -7.63 13.78
C ASN A 46 -7.88 -8.70 13.22
N LYS A 47 -7.91 -8.95 11.93
CA LYS A 47 -6.95 -9.82 11.24
C LYS A 47 -6.16 -9.02 10.21
N PRO A 48 -4.90 -9.39 9.98
CA PRO A 48 -4.10 -8.68 8.99
C PRO A 48 -4.54 -9.06 7.56
N ASP A 49 -4.88 -8.04 6.78
CA ASP A 49 -5.11 -8.10 5.36
C ASP A 49 -3.85 -7.64 4.61
N LEU A 50 -3.82 -7.80 3.30
CA LEU A 50 -2.73 -7.35 2.44
C LEU A 50 -3.27 -6.51 1.28
N ALA A 51 -2.55 -5.44 0.96
CA ALA A 51 -2.69 -4.70 -0.29
C ALA A 51 -1.37 -4.76 -1.05
N VAL A 52 -1.42 -4.98 -2.36
CA VAL A 52 -0.26 -5.24 -3.23
C VAL A 52 -0.35 -4.36 -4.46
N ALA A 53 0.69 -3.57 -4.76
CA ALA A 53 0.79 -2.79 -5.98
C ALA A 53 1.29 -3.68 -7.13
N ASN A 54 0.53 -3.76 -8.21
CA ASN A 54 0.84 -4.53 -9.41
C ASN A 54 1.26 -3.56 -10.52
N THR A 55 2.57 -3.37 -10.63
CA THR A 55 3.18 -2.26 -11.37
C THR A 55 2.85 -2.28 -12.86
N ASP A 56 2.92 -3.45 -13.52
CA ASP A 56 2.75 -3.57 -14.97
C ASP A 56 1.27 -3.71 -15.39
N GLU A 57 0.36 -3.88 -14.44
CA GLU A 57 -1.08 -4.01 -14.69
C GLU A 57 -1.87 -2.74 -14.32
N ASP A 58 -1.21 -1.73 -13.73
CA ASP A 58 -1.84 -0.50 -13.24
C ASP A 58 -2.99 -0.79 -12.23
N THR A 59 -2.76 -1.76 -11.34
CA THR A 59 -3.76 -2.20 -10.35
C THR A 59 -3.17 -2.36 -8.96
N ILE A 60 -4.05 -2.45 -7.97
CA ILE A 60 -3.74 -3.06 -6.67
C ILE A 60 -4.60 -4.31 -6.45
N SER A 61 -4.02 -5.30 -5.78
CA SER A 61 -4.72 -6.45 -5.25
C SER A 61 -4.94 -6.30 -3.76
N VAL A 62 -6.17 -6.42 -3.28
CA VAL A 62 -6.50 -6.47 -1.85
C VAL A 62 -6.94 -7.89 -1.50
N LEU A 63 -6.29 -8.48 -0.49
CA LEU A 63 -6.54 -9.85 -0.02
C LEU A 63 -6.92 -9.80 1.47
N LEU A 64 -8.16 -10.16 1.78
CA LEU A 64 -8.63 -10.22 3.17
C LEU A 64 -8.13 -11.48 3.86
N GLY A 65 -7.56 -11.32 5.05
CA GLY A 65 -6.92 -12.39 5.81
C GLY A 65 -7.90 -13.15 6.71
N TYR A 66 -7.66 -14.46 6.88
CA TYR A 66 -8.45 -15.28 7.82
C TYR A 66 -7.81 -15.35 9.22
N GLY A 67 -6.63 -14.73 9.42
CA GLY A 67 -5.92 -14.68 10.70
C GLY A 67 -5.04 -15.90 10.98
N ASP A 68 -5.05 -16.91 10.10
CA ASP A 68 -4.24 -18.13 10.20
C ASP A 68 -3.06 -18.15 9.20
N GLY A 69 -2.86 -17.04 8.46
CA GLY A 69 -1.87 -16.89 7.40
C GLY A 69 -2.38 -17.28 6.03
N THR A 70 -3.67 -17.56 5.90
CA THR A 70 -4.36 -17.71 4.61
C THR A 70 -5.19 -16.47 4.30
N PHE A 71 -5.51 -16.29 3.02
CA PHE A 71 -6.23 -15.13 2.50
C PHE A 71 -7.32 -15.54 1.54
N GLY A 72 -8.36 -14.71 1.43
CA GLY A 72 -9.39 -14.83 0.43
C GLY A 72 -8.89 -14.55 -0.98
N ASN A 73 -9.78 -14.65 -1.96
CA ASN A 73 -9.49 -14.21 -3.31
C ASN A 73 -9.20 -12.72 -3.34
N GLN A 74 -8.26 -12.31 -4.21
CA GLN A 74 -7.97 -10.90 -4.39
C GLN A 74 -9.17 -10.12 -4.94
N THR A 75 -9.39 -8.91 -4.44
CA THR A 75 -10.20 -7.87 -5.08
C THR A 75 -9.25 -6.94 -5.81
N ILE A 76 -9.51 -6.68 -7.09
CA ILE A 76 -8.66 -5.83 -7.93
C ILE A 76 -9.27 -4.43 -8.02
N TYR A 77 -8.41 -3.41 -7.82
CA TYR A 77 -8.73 -2.00 -8.04
C TYR A 77 -7.80 -1.44 -9.11
N TYR A 78 -8.35 -0.77 -10.12
CA TYR A 78 -7.58 -0.01 -11.10
C TYR A 78 -7.04 1.27 -10.45
N THR A 79 -5.80 1.63 -10.75
CA THR A 79 -5.09 2.77 -10.19
C THR A 79 -4.48 3.65 -11.28
N GLY A 80 -3.74 4.68 -10.88
CA GLY A 80 -2.86 5.42 -11.79
C GLY A 80 -1.75 4.54 -12.37
N GLN A 81 -1.05 5.08 -13.37
CA GLN A 81 -0.04 4.34 -14.13
C GLN A 81 1.18 3.97 -13.27
N ASN A 82 1.55 2.70 -13.33
CA ASN A 82 2.76 2.15 -12.74
C ASN A 82 2.85 2.40 -11.23
N PRO A 83 1.91 1.84 -10.40
CA PRO A 83 1.97 1.93 -8.95
C PRO A 83 3.26 1.24 -8.45
N LYS A 84 4.10 1.99 -7.71
CA LYS A 84 5.45 1.54 -7.35
C LYS A 84 5.61 1.26 -5.87
N ALA A 85 5.33 2.23 -5.03
CA ALA A 85 5.33 2.09 -3.58
C ALA A 85 3.91 2.24 -3.04
N LEU A 86 3.59 1.44 -2.03
CA LEU A 86 2.28 1.38 -1.39
C LEU A 86 2.45 1.33 0.11
N THR A 87 1.68 2.11 0.85
CA THR A 87 1.58 2.02 2.31
C THR A 87 0.14 2.18 2.78
N ALA A 88 -0.16 1.66 3.97
CA ALA A 88 -1.46 1.81 4.62
C ALA A 88 -1.32 2.62 5.91
N ALA A 89 -2.21 3.60 6.11
CA ALA A 89 -2.34 4.35 7.34
C ALA A 89 -3.69 5.09 7.36
N ASP A 90 -4.17 5.45 8.53
CA ASP A 90 -5.33 6.34 8.69
C ASP A 90 -4.89 7.79 8.45
N THR A 91 -5.11 8.28 7.23
CA THR A 91 -4.64 9.61 6.78
C THR A 91 -5.62 10.74 7.08
N ASN A 92 -6.87 10.39 7.41
CA ASN A 92 -7.95 11.34 7.66
C ASN A 92 -8.47 11.30 9.11
N ASN A 93 -7.90 10.45 9.98
CA ASN A 93 -8.26 10.22 11.38
C ASN A 93 -9.72 9.72 11.56
N ASP A 94 -10.20 8.87 10.65
CA ASP A 94 -11.52 8.24 10.76
C ASP A 94 -11.47 6.82 11.40
N GLY A 95 -10.28 6.35 11.75
CA GLY A 95 -10.02 5.05 12.36
C GLY A 95 -9.92 3.91 11.34
N MET A 96 -9.99 4.19 10.04
CA MET A 96 -9.92 3.19 8.97
C MET A 96 -8.61 3.32 8.20
N PRO A 97 -7.93 2.21 7.87
CA PRO A 97 -6.72 2.29 7.06
C PRO A 97 -7.03 2.72 5.62
N ASP A 98 -6.33 3.77 5.17
CA ASP A 98 -6.29 4.23 3.79
C ASP A 98 -5.08 3.66 3.07
N LEU A 99 -5.06 3.72 1.75
CA LEU A 99 -3.92 3.37 0.92
C LEU A 99 -3.31 4.62 0.29
N VAL A 100 -2.00 4.79 0.44
CA VAL A 100 -1.22 5.86 -0.19
C VAL A 100 -0.21 5.23 -1.14
N MET A 101 -0.14 5.73 -2.38
CA MET A 101 0.66 5.14 -3.45
C MET A 101 1.47 6.19 -4.21
N THR A 102 2.60 5.75 -4.77
CA THR A 102 3.33 6.49 -5.81
C THR A 102 3.07 5.85 -7.17
N HIS A 103 2.94 6.69 -8.22
CA HIS A 103 2.78 6.26 -9.60
C HIS A 103 3.97 6.77 -10.42
N GLU A 104 4.93 5.85 -10.68
CA GLU A 104 6.22 6.20 -11.26
C GLU A 104 6.09 6.89 -12.63
N HIS A 105 5.30 6.31 -13.54
CA HIS A 105 5.11 6.86 -14.89
C HIS A 105 4.03 7.95 -14.96
N GLY A 106 3.15 7.99 -13.97
CA GLY A 106 2.09 9.01 -13.88
C GLY A 106 2.56 10.34 -13.28
N ASN A 107 3.75 10.40 -12.69
CA ASN A 107 4.24 11.54 -11.93
C ASN A 107 3.23 12.03 -10.89
N THR A 108 2.58 11.08 -10.21
CA THR A 108 1.57 11.37 -9.18
C THR A 108 1.80 10.53 -7.94
N ILE A 109 1.27 11.02 -6.84
CA ILE A 109 0.91 10.22 -5.68
C ILE A 109 -0.60 10.15 -5.60
N SER A 110 -1.13 9.14 -4.94
CA SER A 110 -2.56 9.03 -4.73
C SER A 110 -2.93 8.51 -3.36
N VAL A 111 -4.18 8.78 -2.98
CA VAL A 111 -4.81 8.29 -1.76
C VAL A 111 -6.14 7.64 -2.11
N MET A 112 -6.38 6.45 -1.60
CA MET A 112 -7.67 5.76 -1.60
C MET A 112 -8.13 5.61 -0.15
N LEU A 113 -9.20 6.32 0.23
CA LEU A 113 -9.74 6.25 1.58
C LEU A 113 -10.47 4.92 1.80
N GLY A 114 -10.20 4.28 2.94
CA GLY A 114 -10.85 3.05 3.35
C GLY A 114 -12.31 3.27 3.75
N ASN A 115 -13.17 2.26 3.52
CA ASN A 115 -14.55 2.24 4.02
C ASN A 115 -14.69 1.40 5.30
N GLY A 116 -13.62 0.71 5.75
CA GLY A 116 -13.62 -0.16 6.93
C GLY A 116 -14.32 -1.51 6.73
N ASP A 117 -14.67 -1.85 5.49
CA ASP A 117 -15.29 -3.13 5.10
C ASP A 117 -14.46 -3.92 4.07
N GLY A 118 -13.18 -3.52 3.91
CA GLY A 118 -12.27 -4.08 2.90
C GLY A 118 -12.40 -3.43 1.54
N THR A 119 -13.26 -2.42 1.38
CA THR A 119 -13.40 -1.63 0.16
C THR A 119 -12.85 -0.22 0.31
N PHE A 120 -12.62 0.46 -0.81
CA PHE A 120 -12.01 1.78 -0.85
C PHE A 120 -12.83 2.75 -1.69
N LYS A 121 -12.75 4.04 -1.34
CA LYS A 121 -13.30 5.15 -2.14
C LYS A 121 -12.48 5.36 -3.41
N PRO A 122 -13.02 6.06 -4.43
CA PRO A 122 -12.27 6.40 -5.63
C PRO A 122 -10.96 7.09 -5.31
N GLU A 123 -9.91 6.75 -6.07
CA GLU A 123 -8.56 7.26 -5.96
C GLU A 123 -8.50 8.77 -6.19
N LYS A 124 -7.79 9.49 -5.32
CA LYS A 124 -7.53 10.92 -5.45
C LYS A 124 -6.06 11.14 -5.75
N PHE A 125 -5.76 11.82 -6.85
CA PHE A 125 -4.42 12.07 -7.35
C PHE A 125 -3.88 13.44 -6.95
N TYR A 126 -2.55 13.48 -6.72
CA TYR A 126 -1.78 14.70 -6.49
C TYR A 126 -0.55 14.66 -7.39
N ASN A 127 -0.34 15.73 -8.18
CA ASN A 127 0.83 15.83 -9.05
C ASN A 127 2.10 16.02 -8.21
N VAL A 128 3.14 15.33 -8.60
CA VAL A 128 4.49 15.47 -8.06
C VAL A 128 5.49 15.66 -9.20
N GLU A 129 6.71 16.04 -8.86
CA GLU A 129 7.78 16.11 -9.84
C GLU A 129 8.36 14.71 -10.08
N ASP A 130 8.73 14.46 -11.32
CA ASP A 130 9.47 13.29 -11.87
C ASP A 130 9.56 12.00 -11.03
N SER A 131 8.88 10.96 -11.53
CA SER A 131 9.12 9.56 -11.15
C SER A 131 9.16 9.29 -9.64
N PRO A 132 8.06 9.45 -8.91
CA PRO A 132 8.01 9.11 -7.49
C PRO A 132 8.14 7.59 -7.32
N VAL A 133 9.14 7.13 -6.53
CA VAL A 133 9.47 5.69 -6.42
C VAL A 133 9.32 5.13 -5.01
N SER A 134 9.38 5.99 -3.99
CA SER A 134 9.23 5.56 -2.60
C SER A 134 8.52 6.62 -1.79
N LEU A 135 7.82 6.19 -0.76
CA LEU A 135 7.10 7.08 0.15
C LEU A 135 7.21 6.59 1.59
N THR A 136 7.03 7.53 2.51
CA THR A 136 6.85 7.23 3.94
C THR A 136 5.90 8.23 4.55
N LEU A 137 5.20 7.82 5.60
CA LEU A 137 4.29 8.66 6.38
C LEU A 137 4.89 8.95 7.76
N GLY A 138 4.62 10.15 8.28
CA GLY A 138 5.03 10.58 9.60
C GLY A 138 4.49 11.95 9.90
N ASP A 139 4.35 12.31 11.17
CA ASP A 139 4.04 13.67 11.59
C ASP A 139 5.33 14.49 11.60
N PHE A 140 5.62 15.20 10.49
CA PHE A 140 6.88 15.92 10.31
C PHE A 140 6.85 17.35 10.89
N ASN A 141 5.67 17.86 11.22
CA ASN A 141 5.47 19.21 11.77
C ASN A 141 4.94 19.23 13.21
N ASN A 142 4.70 18.05 13.84
CA ASN A 142 4.15 17.87 15.17
C ASN A 142 2.71 18.45 15.34
N ASP A 143 1.85 18.31 14.33
CA ASP A 143 0.45 18.73 14.40
C ASP A 143 -0.53 17.58 14.68
N GLY A 144 -0.02 16.36 14.89
CA GLY A 144 -0.78 15.15 15.18
C GLY A 144 -1.37 14.49 13.94
N LYS A 145 -1.02 14.92 12.73
CA LYS A 145 -1.49 14.36 11.46
C LYS A 145 -0.36 13.67 10.72
N LEU A 146 -0.70 12.66 9.94
CA LEU A 146 0.27 12.00 9.09
C LEU A 146 0.53 12.84 7.84
N ASP A 147 1.76 13.30 7.70
CA ASP A 147 2.32 13.93 6.52
C ASP A 147 2.95 12.87 5.61
N LEU A 148 3.28 13.24 4.38
CA LEU A 148 3.85 12.35 3.39
C LEU A 148 5.20 12.87 2.92
N ALA A 149 6.23 12.00 2.94
CA ALA A 149 7.52 12.24 2.29
C ALA A 149 7.69 11.28 1.12
N VAL A 150 8.12 11.81 -0.03
CA VAL A 150 8.24 11.08 -1.30
C VAL A 150 9.62 11.33 -1.90
N THR A 151 10.29 10.27 -2.35
CA THR A 151 11.53 10.37 -3.13
C THR A 151 11.23 10.23 -4.61
N SER A 152 11.87 11.09 -5.43
CA SER A 152 11.81 11.06 -6.89
C SER A 152 13.11 10.52 -7.46
N GLN A 153 13.02 9.65 -8.47
CA GLN A 153 14.19 8.96 -9.02
C GLN A 153 15.07 9.89 -9.85
N TYR A 154 14.47 10.84 -10.59
CA TYR A 154 15.20 11.71 -11.54
C TYR A 154 15.29 13.17 -11.09
N ALA A 155 14.54 13.57 -10.07
CA ALA A 155 14.56 14.95 -9.58
C ALA A 155 15.63 15.23 -8.51
N ASP A 156 16.34 14.19 -8.03
CA ASP A 156 17.30 14.28 -6.93
C ASP A 156 16.75 15.04 -5.70
N LYS A 157 15.45 14.84 -5.42
CA LYS A 157 14.70 15.57 -4.39
C LYS A 157 13.96 14.64 -3.45
N LEU A 158 13.79 15.13 -2.24
CA LEU A 158 12.79 14.69 -1.28
C LEU A 158 11.65 15.72 -1.27
N LEU A 159 10.44 15.29 -1.54
CA LEU A 159 9.23 16.12 -1.44
C LEU A 159 8.51 15.78 -0.13
N VAL A 160 8.10 16.81 0.61
CA VAL A 160 7.28 16.66 1.81
C VAL A 160 5.95 17.38 1.61
N PHE A 161 4.86 16.66 1.82
CA PHE A 161 3.49 17.16 1.75
C PHE A 161 2.91 17.16 3.15
N LEU A 162 2.61 18.34 3.68
CA LEU A 162 1.96 18.48 4.97
C LEU A 162 0.46 18.25 4.84
N ASN A 163 -0.11 17.45 5.73
CA ASN A 163 -1.53 17.17 5.78
C ASN A 163 -2.28 18.36 6.38
N THR A 164 -3.06 19.06 5.57
CA THR A 164 -3.84 20.23 5.96
C THR A 164 -5.33 19.93 6.15
N CYS A 165 -5.73 18.65 6.24
CA CYS A 165 -7.12 18.30 6.53
C CYS A 165 -7.56 18.96 7.85
N PRO A 166 -8.74 19.60 7.90
CA PRO A 166 -9.30 20.08 9.17
C PRO A 166 -9.51 18.88 10.11
N SER A 167 -9.15 19.05 11.35
CA SER A 167 -9.42 18.10 12.45
C SER A 167 -10.92 18.08 12.77
#